data_5873444cdec574450b4a1655eb4fb060
#
_entry.id   5873444cdec574450b4a1655eb4fb060
#
_cell.length_a   1.000
_cell.length_b   1.000
_cell.length_c   1.000
_cell.angle_alpha   90.00
_cell.angle_beta   90.00
_cell.angle_gamma   90.00
#
_symmetry.space_group_name_H-M   'P 1'
#
loop_
_entity.id
_entity.type
_entity.pdbx_description
1 polymer ?
#
loop_
_entity_poly.entity_id
_entity_poly.type
_entity_poly.pdbx_seq_one_letter_code
_entity_poly.pdbx_strand_id
1 'polypeptide(L)'
;VGEPAKRQAVTNPENTLSYINDRFFNPQHYNLEKVGRFKTNKKLSLANRITDQIAASDVKAGKKVFVSQGELIDKDTAWAIQNAGINSVDVLVEDKVVKVVGNNRVNLKAYAKLNPEEFGITELVYLPLLQEIMKENKGDEEALKAAIKANARKLEDFQVTLDDIIGAISYHLNLIDGLGETDEIDNLSMRRVATSGELLKNTFRSGMTKLQTQVRESLQSRDLTDITPSQIVNARHINKVFKEFMATSQLSALMDQINPAASLRHKRRLSSFGPGGVKKERATVEVRDINPSHYGRICLVETPEGQPIGLMTSLAAYARVNRYGFIETPYRKVDKETGK
;
A
#
# COMPACT_ATOMS: atom_id res chain seq x y z
N VAL A 1 -0.56 -2.03 32.99
CA VAL A 1 -0.87 -3.14 33.89
C VAL A 1 -1.51 -4.23 33.04
N GLY A 2 -0.69 -5.11 32.46
CA GLY A 2 -1.20 -6.26 31.70
C GLY A 2 -1.68 -7.33 32.65
N GLU A 3 -2.88 -7.82 32.44
CA GLU A 3 -3.49 -8.90 33.23
C GLU A 3 -2.55 -10.13 33.29
N PRO A 4 -2.40 -10.77 34.44
CA PRO A 4 -1.52 -11.95 34.60
C PRO A 4 -1.87 -13.11 33.66
N ALA A 5 -3.13 -13.25 33.28
CA ALA A 5 -3.63 -14.28 32.37
C ALA A 5 -3.08 -14.12 30.93
N LYS A 6 -2.83 -12.90 30.44
CA LYS A 6 -2.26 -12.66 29.11
C LYS A 6 -0.77 -13.01 29.06
N ARG A 7 -0.03 -12.86 30.15
CA ARG A 7 1.39 -13.25 30.21
C ARG A 7 1.60 -14.77 30.20
N GLN A 8 0.72 -15.54 30.86
CA GLN A 8 0.77 -17.00 30.83
C GLN A 8 0.40 -17.60 29.47
N ALA A 9 -0.51 -16.95 28.73
CA ALA A 9 -0.89 -17.39 27.39
C ALA A 9 0.25 -17.32 26.35
N VAL A 10 1.20 -16.41 26.53
CA VAL A 10 2.33 -16.21 25.57
C VAL A 10 3.44 -17.24 25.77
N THR A 11 3.50 -17.95 26.90
CA THR A 11 4.55 -18.94 27.19
C THR A 11 4.31 -20.33 26.61
N ASN A 12 3.09 -20.61 26.10
CA ASN A 12 2.78 -21.87 25.42
C ASN A 12 3.03 -21.71 23.91
N PRO A 13 3.81 -22.61 23.25
CA PRO A 13 4.10 -22.53 21.81
C PRO A 13 2.87 -22.39 20.91
N GLU A 14 1.80 -23.13 21.19
CA GLU A 14 0.55 -23.05 20.42
C GLU A 14 -0.15 -21.69 20.57
N ASN A 15 -0.20 -21.15 21.79
CA ASN A 15 -0.76 -19.84 22.06
C ASN A 15 0.12 -18.72 21.48
N THR A 16 1.44 -18.91 21.44
CA THR A 16 2.38 -17.97 20.81
C THR A 16 2.17 -17.91 19.32
N LEU A 17 2.03 -19.06 18.64
CA LEU A 17 1.73 -19.16 17.22
C LEU A 17 0.36 -18.52 16.90
N SER A 18 -0.66 -18.82 17.69
CA SER A 18 -1.98 -18.21 17.54
C SER A 18 -1.93 -16.69 17.71
N TYR A 19 -1.17 -16.19 18.69
CA TYR A 19 -0.98 -14.76 18.91
C TYR A 19 -0.24 -14.08 17.75
N ILE A 20 0.82 -14.70 17.23
CA ILE A 20 1.55 -14.18 16.06
C ILE A 20 0.63 -14.15 14.84
N ASN A 21 -0.10 -15.24 14.58
CA ASN A 21 -1.04 -15.31 13.47
C ASN A 21 -2.14 -14.24 13.57
N ASP A 22 -2.72 -14.07 14.76
CA ASP A 22 -3.74 -13.04 14.98
C ASP A 22 -3.17 -11.62 14.81
N ARG A 23 -1.94 -11.38 15.30
CA ARG A 23 -1.33 -10.05 15.26
C ARG A 23 -0.90 -9.60 13.88
N PHE A 24 -0.32 -10.50 13.07
CA PHE A 24 0.30 -10.16 11.78
C PHE A 24 -0.54 -10.57 10.56
N PHE A 25 -1.29 -11.66 10.65
CA PHE A 25 -1.99 -12.24 9.51
C PHE A 25 -3.52 -12.13 9.60
N ASN A 26 -4.07 -11.63 10.72
CA ASN A 26 -5.50 -11.38 10.84
C ASN A 26 -5.88 -10.03 10.21
N PRO A 27 -6.78 -9.99 9.21
CA PRO A 27 -7.18 -8.77 8.51
C PRO A 27 -7.86 -7.74 9.40
N GLN A 28 -8.35 -8.13 10.58
CA GLN A 28 -8.96 -7.22 11.55
C GLN A 28 -7.91 -6.41 12.33
N HIS A 29 -6.72 -6.97 12.53
CA HIS A 29 -5.63 -6.35 13.28
C HIS A 29 -4.61 -5.66 12.38
N TYR A 30 -4.27 -6.28 11.25
CA TYR A 30 -3.27 -5.72 10.32
C TYR A 30 -3.71 -5.91 8.87
N ASN A 31 -3.84 -4.81 8.15
CA ASN A 31 -4.22 -4.79 6.74
C ASN A 31 -3.42 -3.70 6.02
N LEU A 32 -2.71 -4.09 4.98
CA LEU A 32 -1.93 -3.19 4.13
C LEU A 32 -2.82 -2.25 3.32
N GLU A 33 -4.07 -2.65 3.06
CA GLU A 33 -4.95 -2.04 2.07
C GLU A 33 -4.28 -1.96 0.68
N LYS A 34 -4.92 -1.32 -0.30
CA LYS A 34 -4.39 -1.22 -1.68
C LYS A 34 -3.05 -0.48 -1.74
N VAL A 35 -2.92 0.60 -0.98
CA VAL A 35 -1.71 1.44 -1.02
C VAL A 35 -0.51 0.73 -0.41
N GLY A 36 -0.70 0.08 0.74
CA GLY A 36 0.37 -0.70 1.37
C GLY A 36 0.80 -1.86 0.47
N ARG A 37 -0.16 -2.59 -0.12
CA ARG A 37 0.14 -3.67 -1.05
C ARG A 37 0.91 -3.18 -2.29
N PHE A 38 0.50 -2.06 -2.88
CA PHE A 38 1.22 -1.43 -3.99
C PHE A 38 2.67 -1.08 -3.61
N LYS A 39 2.88 -0.45 -2.44
CA LYS A 39 4.23 -0.12 -1.96
C LYS A 39 5.08 -1.37 -1.70
N THR A 40 4.51 -2.36 -1.03
CA THR A 40 5.20 -3.63 -0.75
C THR A 40 5.61 -4.33 -2.04
N ASN A 41 4.70 -4.45 -3.01
CA ASN A 41 5.00 -5.03 -4.30
C ASN A 41 6.07 -4.24 -5.06
N LYS A 42 5.99 -2.90 -5.07
CA LYS A 42 7.01 -2.06 -5.71
C LYS A 42 8.40 -2.28 -5.12
N LYS A 43 8.52 -2.47 -3.80
CA LYS A 43 9.80 -2.61 -3.11
C LYS A 43 10.34 -4.04 -3.14
N LEU A 44 9.46 -5.05 -2.96
CA LEU A 44 9.85 -6.45 -2.80
C LEU A 44 9.73 -7.29 -4.08
N SER A 45 9.19 -6.72 -5.16
CA SER A 45 9.11 -7.39 -6.46
C SER A 45 10.50 -7.78 -6.95
N LEU A 46 10.67 -9.06 -7.32
CA LEU A 46 11.94 -9.56 -7.83
C LEU A 46 12.42 -8.74 -9.02
N ALA A 47 11.54 -8.47 -9.98
CA ALA A 47 11.86 -7.72 -11.20
C ALA A 47 12.50 -6.35 -10.90
N ASN A 48 11.93 -5.59 -9.96
CA ASN A 48 12.46 -4.27 -9.62
C ASN A 48 13.84 -4.32 -8.94
N ARG A 49 14.17 -5.47 -8.32
CA ARG A 49 15.41 -5.64 -7.56
C ARG A 49 16.56 -6.17 -8.40
N ILE A 50 16.26 -6.95 -9.46
CA ILE A 50 17.26 -7.52 -10.35
C ILE A 50 17.47 -6.71 -11.64
N THR A 51 16.63 -5.71 -11.91
CA THR A 51 16.81 -4.80 -13.06
C THR A 51 18.16 -4.09 -12.96
N ASP A 52 18.86 -4.00 -14.09
CA ASP A 52 20.20 -3.41 -14.24
C ASP A 52 21.30 -4.13 -13.42
N GLN A 53 21.06 -5.38 -13.00
CA GLN A 53 22.05 -6.23 -12.34
C GLN A 53 22.61 -7.31 -13.31
N ILE A 54 23.79 -7.82 -13.02
CA ILE A 54 24.42 -8.89 -13.79
C ILE A 54 24.02 -10.24 -13.18
N ALA A 55 23.56 -11.19 -14.00
CA ALA A 55 23.22 -12.53 -13.54
C ALA A 55 24.48 -13.32 -13.12
N ALA A 56 24.51 -13.82 -11.90
CA ALA A 56 25.62 -14.64 -11.40
C ALA A 56 25.56 -16.10 -11.90
N SER A 57 24.36 -16.54 -12.29
CA SER A 57 24.11 -17.87 -12.84
C SER A 57 23.03 -17.82 -13.90
N ASP A 58 22.93 -18.86 -14.74
CA ASP A 58 21.84 -18.94 -15.74
C ASP A 58 20.47 -18.93 -15.08
N VAL A 59 19.61 -18.01 -15.48
CA VAL A 59 18.23 -17.92 -15.00
C VAL A 59 17.30 -18.67 -15.95
N LYS A 60 16.74 -19.80 -15.47
CA LYS A 60 15.94 -20.74 -16.30
C LYS A 60 14.57 -21.02 -15.68
N ALA A 61 13.54 -21.13 -16.50
CA ALA A 61 12.26 -21.72 -16.14
C ALA A 61 11.97 -22.92 -17.08
N GLY A 62 12.10 -24.12 -16.57
CA GLY A 62 12.00 -25.34 -17.37
C GLY A 62 13.09 -25.39 -18.45
N LYS A 63 12.68 -25.42 -19.73
CA LYS A 63 13.60 -25.46 -20.89
C LYS A 63 14.00 -24.04 -21.39
N LYS A 64 13.36 -22.99 -20.91
CA LYS A 64 13.62 -21.63 -21.37
C LYS A 64 14.67 -20.95 -20.50
N VAL A 65 15.77 -20.51 -21.13
CA VAL A 65 16.77 -19.64 -20.52
C VAL A 65 16.34 -18.20 -20.78
N PHE A 66 16.28 -17.36 -19.74
CA PHE A 66 15.94 -15.95 -19.83
C PHE A 66 17.19 -15.10 -19.93
N VAL A 67 18.20 -15.42 -19.14
CA VAL A 67 19.48 -14.71 -19.07
C VAL A 67 20.57 -15.75 -18.80
N SER A 68 21.71 -15.63 -19.48
CA SER A 68 22.90 -16.44 -19.24
C SER A 68 23.77 -15.82 -18.15
N GLN A 69 24.64 -16.63 -17.55
CA GLN A 69 25.60 -16.13 -16.57
C GLN A 69 26.47 -14.99 -17.16
N GLY A 70 26.62 -13.90 -16.41
CA GLY A 70 27.41 -12.75 -16.80
C GLY A 70 26.68 -11.71 -17.67
N GLU A 71 25.42 -11.99 -18.07
CA GLU A 71 24.63 -11.03 -18.85
C GLU A 71 23.90 -10.04 -17.95
N LEU A 72 23.70 -8.81 -18.47
CA LEU A 72 22.90 -7.77 -17.82
C LEU A 72 21.41 -8.08 -17.93
N ILE A 73 20.70 -7.99 -16.82
CA ILE A 73 19.25 -8.19 -16.75
C ILE A 73 18.55 -6.85 -17.02
N ASP A 74 18.01 -6.69 -18.22
CA ASP A 74 17.18 -5.53 -18.56
C ASP A 74 15.80 -5.61 -17.90
N LYS A 75 15.08 -4.48 -17.88
CA LYS A 75 13.79 -4.36 -17.21
C LYS A 75 12.73 -5.33 -17.74
N ASP A 76 12.67 -5.53 -19.06
CA ASP A 76 11.65 -6.39 -19.68
C ASP A 76 11.94 -7.86 -19.37
N THR A 77 13.19 -8.26 -19.41
CA THR A 77 13.66 -9.60 -19.02
C THR A 77 13.44 -9.86 -17.52
N ALA A 78 13.70 -8.88 -16.66
CA ALA A 78 13.43 -8.99 -15.22
C ALA A 78 11.93 -9.27 -14.94
N TRP A 79 11.03 -8.56 -15.61
CA TRP A 79 9.59 -8.82 -15.52
C TRP A 79 9.19 -10.16 -16.14
N ALA A 80 9.83 -10.58 -17.21
CA ALA A 80 9.59 -11.92 -17.80
C ALA A 80 10.00 -13.05 -16.86
N ILE A 81 11.13 -12.91 -16.16
CA ILE A 81 11.62 -13.84 -15.13
C ILE A 81 10.60 -13.97 -13.99
N GLN A 82 10.20 -12.85 -13.40
CA GLN A 82 9.21 -12.84 -12.32
C GLN A 82 7.87 -13.44 -12.77
N ASN A 83 7.39 -13.07 -13.96
CA ASN A 83 6.13 -13.56 -14.51
C ASN A 83 6.20 -15.02 -14.97
N ALA A 84 7.38 -15.61 -15.09
CA ALA A 84 7.55 -17.05 -15.27
C ALA A 84 7.44 -17.84 -13.95
N GLY A 85 7.27 -17.15 -12.82
CA GLY A 85 7.13 -17.75 -11.50
C GLY A 85 8.46 -18.01 -10.78
N ILE A 86 9.56 -17.42 -11.26
CA ILE A 86 10.85 -17.45 -10.57
C ILE A 86 10.81 -16.43 -9.44
N ASN A 87 11.07 -16.87 -8.20
CA ASN A 87 11.05 -16.01 -7.01
C ASN A 87 12.44 -15.72 -6.45
N SER A 88 13.50 -16.34 -6.93
CA SER A 88 14.86 -16.05 -6.49
C SER A 88 15.84 -16.10 -7.68
N VAL A 89 16.79 -15.15 -7.68
CA VAL A 89 17.84 -15.03 -8.69
C VAL A 89 19.13 -14.64 -7.96
N ASP A 90 20.25 -15.21 -8.40
CA ASP A 90 21.57 -14.85 -7.93
C ASP A 90 22.15 -13.79 -8.86
N VAL A 91 22.53 -12.64 -8.32
CA VAL A 91 23.12 -11.51 -9.05
C VAL A 91 24.54 -11.24 -8.57
N LEU A 92 25.36 -10.69 -9.45
CA LEU A 92 26.71 -10.29 -9.14
C LEU A 92 26.74 -8.82 -8.75
N VAL A 93 27.15 -8.53 -7.53
CA VAL A 93 27.33 -7.16 -7.02
C VAL A 93 28.81 -6.99 -6.70
N GLU A 94 29.51 -6.13 -7.44
CA GLU A 94 30.96 -6.06 -7.43
C GLU A 94 31.55 -7.47 -7.68
N ASP A 95 32.22 -8.07 -6.70
CA ASP A 95 32.81 -9.42 -6.79
C ASP A 95 32.05 -10.48 -5.96
N LYS A 96 30.85 -10.15 -5.45
CA LYS A 96 30.05 -11.03 -4.60
C LYS A 96 28.82 -11.54 -5.32
N VAL A 97 28.50 -12.81 -5.10
CA VAL A 97 27.22 -13.38 -5.50
C VAL A 97 26.18 -13.11 -4.42
N VAL A 98 25.16 -12.33 -4.76
CA VAL A 98 24.09 -11.95 -3.84
C VAL A 98 22.78 -12.58 -4.28
N LYS A 99 22.15 -13.33 -3.37
CA LYS A 99 20.85 -13.94 -3.63
C LYS A 99 19.73 -12.95 -3.39
N VAL A 100 18.92 -12.72 -4.41
CA VAL A 100 17.73 -11.87 -4.36
C VAL A 100 16.48 -12.73 -4.31
N VAL A 101 15.66 -12.58 -3.25
CA VAL A 101 14.39 -13.31 -3.10
C VAL A 101 13.24 -12.31 -3.15
N GLY A 102 12.30 -12.51 -4.07
CA GLY A 102 11.09 -11.70 -4.21
C GLY A 102 9.99 -12.09 -3.23
N ASN A 103 8.81 -11.50 -3.42
CA ASN A 103 7.61 -11.77 -2.60
C ASN A 103 6.58 -12.68 -3.30
N ASN A 104 7.01 -13.47 -4.24
CA ASN A 104 6.23 -14.54 -4.90
C ASN A 104 4.92 -14.05 -5.54
N ARG A 105 4.98 -12.89 -6.22
CA ARG A 105 3.82 -12.30 -6.90
C ARG A 105 4.08 -12.13 -8.38
N VAL A 106 3.03 -12.35 -9.18
CA VAL A 106 3.09 -12.30 -10.64
C VAL A 106 1.93 -11.48 -11.23
N ASN A 107 2.09 -11.05 -12.46
CA ASN A 107 1.01 -10.43 -13.22
C ASN A 107 0.09 -11.51 -13.79
N LEU A 108 -1.20 -11.46 -13.47
CA LEU A 108 -2.19 -12.44 -13.90
C LEU A 108 -2.24 -12.59 -15.43
N LYS A 109 -2.17 -11.46 -16.16
CA LYS A 109 -2.19 -11.48 -17.64
C LYS A 109 -0.96 -12.16 -18.24
N ALA A 110 0.22 -11.93 -17.65
CA ALA A 110 1.47 -12.50 -18.15
C ALA A 110 1.60 -13.99 -17.80
N TYR A 111 1.17 -14.41 -16.61
CA TYR A 111 1.27 -15.77 -16.12
C TYR A 111 0.17 -16.70 -16.66
N ALA A 112 -1.10 -16.30 -16.49
CA ALA A 112 -2.26 -17.13 -16.82
C ALA A 112 -2.97 -16.73 -18.12
N LYS A 113 -2.52 -15.67 -18.82
CA LYS A 113 -3.11 -15.09 -20.04
C LYS A 113 -4.57 -14.62 -19.87
N LEU A 114 -4.98 -14.33 -18.64
CA LEU A 114 -6.31 -13.83 -18.28
C LEU A 114 -6.28 -12.32 -18.02
N ASN A 115 -7.34 -11.61 -18.44
CA ASN A 115 -7.41 -10.17 -18.20
C ASN A 115 -7.80 -9.89 -16.75
N PRO A 116 -6.93 -9.22 -15.95
CA PRO A 116 -7.21 -8.97 -14.52
C PRO A 116 -8.42 -8.05 -14.29
N GLU A 117 -8.75 -7.17 -15.27
CA GLU A 117 -9.88 -6.24 -15.15
C GLU A 117 -11.24 -6.97 -15.07
N GLU A 118 -11.39 -8.11 -15.75
CA GLU A 118 -12.60 -8.93 -15.72
C GLU A 118 -12.91 -9.48 -14.33
N PHE A 119 -11.89 -9.63 -13.49
CA PHE A 119 -11.98 -10.14 -12.12
C PHE A 119 -11.91 -9.04 -11.06
N GLY A 120 -11.76 -7.77 -11.48
CA GLY A 120 -11.57 -6.63 -10.58
C GLY A 120 -10.23 -6.61 -9.86
N ILE A 121 -9.23 -7.34 -10.38
CA ILE A 121 -7.86 -7.41 -9.87
C ILE A 121 -7.08 -6.22 -10.43
N THR A 122 -6.42 -5.47 -9.56
CA THR A 122 -5.67 -4.25 -9.92
C THR A 122 -4.19 -4.35 -9.65
N GLU A 123 -3.76 -5.31 -8.82
CA GLU A 123 -2.39 -5.50 -8.35
C GLU A 123 -1.83 -6.87 -8.81
N LEU A 124 -0.56 -7.12 -8.47
CA LEU A 124 0.06 -8.42 -8.67
C LEU A 124 -0.61 -9.46 -7.78
N VAL A 125 -0.83 -10.66 -8.31
CA VAL A 125 -1.47 -11.77 -7.62
C VAL A 125 -0.45 -12.69 -6.94
N TYR A 126 -0.85 -13.29 -5.83
CA TYR A 126 -0.05 -14.24 -5.08
C TYR A 126 0.05 -15.57 -5.82
N LEU A 127 1.27 -15.92 -6.25
CA LEU A 127 1.52 -17.05 -7.13
C LEU A 127 1.16 -18.41 -6.54
N PRO A 128 1.50 -18.74 -5.28
CA PRO A 128 1.17 -20.06 -4.73
C PRO A 128 -0.33 -20.36 -4.78
N LEU A 129 -1.17 -19.40 -4.37
CA LEU A 129 -2.63 -19.57 -4.42
C LEU A 129 -3.14 -19.67 -5.86
N LEU A 130 -2.58 -18.87 -6.78
CA LEU A 130 -2.95 -18.96 -8.20
C LEU A 130 -2.63 -20.34 -8.77
N GLN A 131 -1.47 -20.90 -8.43
CA GLN A 131 -1.07 -22.25 -8.87
C GLN A 131 -1.99 -23.34 -8.30
N GLU A 132 -2.43 -23.22 -7.05
CA GLU A 132 -3.39 -24.11 -6.42
C GLU A 132 -4.73 -24.09 -7.17
N ILE A 133 -5.29 -22.91 -7.41
CA ILE A 133 -6.52 -22.73 -8.18
C ILE A 133 -6.40 -23.31 -9.60
N MET A 134 -5.27 -23.07 -10.27
CA MET A 134 -5.02 -23.61 -11.61
C MET A 134 -4.86 -25.15 -11.63
N LYS A 135 -4.34 -25.74 -10.55
CA LYS A 135 -4.23 -27.20 -10.42
C LYS A 135 -5.59 -27.86 -10.19
N GLU A 136 -6.44 -27.25 -9.35
CA GLU A 136 -7.77 -27.77 -9.04
C GLU A 136 -8.73 -27.70 -10.25
N ASN A 137 -8.57 -26.69 -11.11
CA ASN A 137 -9.45 -26.45 -12.26
C ASN A 137 -8.76 -26.77 -13.60
N LYS A 138 -7.87 -27.77 -13.63
CA LYS A 138 -7.20 -28.19 -14.86
C LYS A 138 -8.18 -28.70 -15.90
N GLY A 139 -8.18 -28.06 -17.08
CA GLY A 139 -8.97 -28.48 -18.24
C GLY A 139 -10.34 -27.83 -18.39
N ASP A 140 -10.81 -27.06 -17.40
CA ASP A 140 -12.06 -26.30 -17.47
C ASP A 140 -11.78 -24.79 -17.31
N GLU A 141 -11.83 -24.08 -18.44
CA GLU A 141 -11.54 -22.63 -18.48
C GLU A 141 -12.64 -21.80 -17.80
N GLU A 142 -13.90 -22.24 -17.87
CA GLU A 142 -15.01 -21.54 -17.21
C GLU A 142 -14.95 -21.70 -15.69
N ALA A 143 -14.69 -22.91 -15.22
CA ALA A 143 -14.48 -23.19 -13.80
C ALA A 143 -13.29 -22.42 -13.27
N LEU A 144 -12.18 -22.34 -14.01
CA LEU A 144 -11.01 -21.54 -13.64
C LEU A 144 -11.35 -20.05 -13.50
N LYS A 145 -12.07 -19.45 -14.47
CA LYS A 145 -12.49 -18.06 -14.40
C LYS A 145 -13.42 -17.80 -13.21
N ALA A 146 -14.36 -18.70 -12.97
CA ALA A 146 -15.25 -18.61 -11.81
C ALA A 146 -14.49 -18.70 -10.47
N ALA A 147 -13.53 -19.63 -10.37
CA ALA A 147 -12.70 -19.80 -9.19
C ALA A 147 -11.79 -18.58 -8.92
N ILE A 148 -11.18 -18.01 -9.96
CA ILE A 148 -10.39 -16.77 -9.86
C ILE A 148 -11.27 -15.61 -9.39
N LYS A 149 -12.47 -15.46 -9.95
CA LYS A 149 -13.41 -14.41 -9.56
C LYS A 149 -13.86 -14.54 -8.09
N ALA A 150 -14.14 -15.75 -7.65
CA ALA A 150 -14.51 -16.04 -6.26
C ALA A 150 -13.36 -15.74 -5.28
N ASN A 151 -12.12 -16.00 -5.68
CA ASN A 151 -10.92 -15.81 -4.87
C ASN A 151 -10.13 -14.51 -5.18
N ALA A 152 -10.68 -13.59 -5.99
CA ALA A 152 -9.96 -12.39 -6.42
C ALA A 152 -9.36 -11.57 -5.26
N ARG A 153 -10.11 -11.40 -4.16
CA ARG A 153 -9.63 -10.70 -2.96
C ARG A 153 -8.50 -11.43 -2.23
N LYS A 154 -8.47 -12.77 -2.28
CA LYS A 154 -7.41 -13.58 -1.68
C LYS A 154 -6.16 -13.59 -2.57
N LEU A 155 -6.36 -13.55 -3.88
CA LEU A 155 -5.27 -13.47 -4.87
C LEU A 155 -4.54 -12.12 -4.81
N GLU A 156 -5.28 -11.01 -4.72
CA GLU A 156 -4.68 -9.69 -4.49
C GLU A 156 -4.03 -9.58 -3.11
N ASP A 157 -4.62 -10.23 -2.13
CA ASP A 157 -4.25 -10.34 -0.73
C ASP A 157 -3.62 -9.06 -0.13
N PHE A 158 -4.46 -8.30 0.58
CA PHE A 158 -4.01 -7.08 1.26
C PHE A 158 -3.41 -7.35 2.66
N GLN A 159 -3.21 -8.62 3.00
CA GLN A 159 -2.53 -9.04 4.23
C GLN A 159 -1.05 -9.27 3.96
N VAL A 160 -0.25 -9.21 4.99
CA VAL A 160 1.15 -9.60 4.91
C VAL A 160 1.24 -11.12 4.77
N THR A 161 1.98 -11.60 3.80
CA THR A 161 2.27 -13.01 3.61
C THR A 161 3.64 -13.36 4.17
N LEU A 162 3.91 -14.64 4.39
CA LEU A 162 5.24 -15.11 4.79
C LEU A 162 6.30 -14.75 3.74
N ASP A 163 5.94 -14.82 2.46
CA ASP A 163 6.83 -14.43 1.36
C ASP A 163 7.16 -12.93 1.36
N ASP A 164 6.24 -12.07 1.78
CA ASP A 164 6.53 -10.65 1.98
C ASP A 164 7.58 -10.46 3.08
N ILE A 165 7.49 -11.21 4.19
CA ILE A 165 8.47 -11.14 5.28
C ILE A 165 9.85 -11.63 4.81
N ILE A 166 9.90 -12.77 4.11
CA ILE A 166 11.15 -13.33 3.55
C ILE A 166 11.75 -12.35 2.54
N GLY A 167 10.92 -11.80 1.65
CA GLY A 167 11.34 -10.78 0.69
C GLY A 167 11.89 -9.52 1.35
N ALA A 168 11.28 -9.07 2.45
CA ALA A 168 11.74 -7.91 3.22
C ALA A 168 13.09 -8.19 3.90
N ILE A 169 13.26 -9.37 4.51
CA ILE A 169 14.53 -9.79 5.11
C ILE A 169 15.63 -9.85 4.03
N SER A 170 15.32 -10.50 2.88
CA SER A 170 16.24 -10.54 1.75
C SER A 170 16.61 -9.16 1.25
N TYR A 171 15.63 -8.22 1.16
CA TYR A 171 15.92 -6.84 0.77
C TYR A 171 16.86 -6.16 1.76
N HIS A 172 16.64 -6.35 3.05
CA HIS A 172 17.49 -5.76 4.09
C HIS A 172 18.93 -6.30 4.05
N LEU A 173 19.10 -7.61 3.85
CA LEU A 173 20.42 -8.21 3.67
C LEU A 173 21.11 -7.71 2.40
N ASN A 174 20.38 -7.57 1.31
CA ASN A 174 20.92 -7.07 0.05
C ASN A 174 21.40 -5.61 0.14
N LEU A 175 20.76 -4.77 0.98
CA LEU A 175 21.25 -3.41 1.25
C LEU A 175 22.62 -3.41 1.91
N ILE A 176 22.93 -4.40 2.75
CA ILE A 176 24.25 -4.55 3.39
C ILE A 176 25.31 -4.90 2.34
N ASP A 177 24.93 -5.68 1.32
CA ASP A 177 25.80 -6.04 0.21
C ASP A 177 25.87 -4.99 -0.92
N GLY A 178 25.27 -3.82 -0.70
CA GLY A 178 25.28 -2.70 -1.67
C GLY A 178 24.21 -2.79 -2.77
N LEU A 179 23.27 -3.74 -2.69
CA LEU A 179 22.19 -3.89 -3.65
C LEU A 179 20.90 -3.24 -3.14
N GLY A 180 20.44 -2.20 -3.82
CA GLY A 180 19.23 -1.46 -3.50
C GLY A 180 19.52 -0.10 -2.88
N GLU A 181 18.47 0.61 -2.51
CA GLU A 181 18.53 1.95 -1.95
C GLU A 181 17.66 2.08 -0.70
N THR A 182 18.12 2.86 0.26
CA THR A 182 17.30 3.23 1.43
C THR A 182 16.23 4.24 1.02
N ASP A 183 15.07 4.17 1.69
CA ASP A 183 13.98 5.10 1.44
C ASP A 183 14.27 6.48 2.04
N GLU A 184 14.09 7.51 1.25
CA GLU A 184 14.09 8.89 1.71
C GLU A 184 12.67 9.24 2.20
N ILE A 185 12.51 9.50 3.50
CA ILE A 185 11.21 9.69 4.14
C ILE A 185 10.43 10.87 3.54
N ASP A 186 11.12 11.95 3.19
CA ASP A 186 10.51 13.19 2.71
C ASP A 186 10.26 13.21 1.20
N ASN A 187 10.73 12.21 0.48
CA ASN A 187 10.46 12.05 -0.94
C ASN A 187 8.97 11.75 -1.19
N LEU A 188 8.36 12.42 -2.18
CA LEU A 188 6.94 12.24 -2.54
C LEU A 188 6.61 10.85 -3.09
N SER A 189 7.60 10.02 -3.38
CA SER A 189 7.37 8.59 -3.65
C SER A 189 7.00 7.81 -2.38
N MET A 190 7.37 8.31 -1.18
CA MET A 190 7.08 7.72 0.12
C MET A 190 5.91 8.40 0.83
N ARG A 191 5.71 9.69 0.59
CA ARG A 191 4.61 10.49 1.15
C ARG A 191 3.42 10.49 0.20
N ARG A 192 2.22 10.29 0.74
CA ARG A 192 0.97 10.33 -0.04
C ARG A 192 -0.03 11.30 0.57
N VAL A 193 -0.98 11.72 -0.23
CA VAL A 193 -2.09 12.57 0.18
C VAL A 193 -3.27 11.68 0.56
N ALA A 194 -3.79 11.83 1.78
CA ALA A 194 -5.09 11.29 2.16
C ALA A 194 -6.18 12.21 1.62
N THR A 195 -6.97 11.71 0.69
CA THR A 195 -8.07 12.50 0.11
C THR A 195 -9.22 12.68 1.09
N SER A 196 -10.08 13.69 0.87
CA SER A 196 -11.27 13.91 1.68
C SER A 196 -12.19 12.69 1.74
N GLY A 197 -12.32 11.94 0.64
CA GLY A 197 -13.09 10.70 0.60
C GLY A 197 -12.50 9.61 1.49
N GLU A 198 -11.18 9.48 1.56
CA GLU A 198 -10.51 8.53 2.45
C GLU A 198 -10.72 8.91 3.93
N LEU A 199 -10.61 10.20 4.27
CA LEU A 199 -10.86 10.69 5.63
C LEU A 199 -12.31 10.44 6.06
N LEU A 200 -13.27 10.71 5.18
CA LEU A 200 -14.69 10.43 5.42
C LEU A 200 -14.97 8.93 5.57
N LYS A 201 -14.36 8.09 4.73
CA LYS A 201 -14.45 6.62 4.85
C LYS A 201 -13.96 6.13 6.22
N ASN A 202 -12.83 6.64 6.70
CA ASN A 202 -12.27 6.27 7.99
C ASN A 202 -13.15 6.75 9.15
N THR A 203 -13.70 7.94 9.04
CA THR A 203 -14.68 8.50 9.98
C THR A 203 -15.95 7.65 10.04
N PHE A 204 -16.50 7.27 8.88
CA PHE A 204 -17.66 6.38 8.79
C PHE A 204 -17.37 5.00 9.41
N ARG A 205 -16.22 4.40 9.11
CA ARG A 205 -15.80 3.12 9.70
C ARG A 205 -15.75 3.21 11.24
N SER A 206 -15.19 4.28 11.78
CA SER A 206 -15.22 4.52 13.24
C SER A 206 -16.62 4.61 13.81
N GLY A 207 -17.53 5.31 13.11
CA GLY A 207 -18.94 5.38 13.47
C GLY A 207 -19.63 4.02 13.45
N MET A 208 -19.36 3.19 12.43
CA MET A 208 -19.89 1.84 12.33
C MET A 208 -19.38 0.93 13.43
N THR A 209 -18.11 1.02 13.81
CA THR A 209 -17.57 0.24 14.94
C THR A 209 -18.24 0.61 16.26
N LYS A 210 -18.47 1.90 16.51
CA LYS A 210 -19.22 2.36 17.69
C LYS A 210 -20.66 1.85 17.70
N LEU A 211 -21.32 1.90 16.54
CA LEU A 211 -22.67 1.35 16.37
C LEU A 211 -22.70 -0.17 16.62
N GLN A 212 -21.75 -0.91 16.07
CA GLN A 212 -21.65 -2.37 16.27
C GLN A 212 -21.48 -2.73 17.75
N THR A 213 -20.62 -2.00 18.47
CA THR A 213 -20.43 -2.20 19.92
C THR A 213 -21.72 -1.95 20.69
N GLN A 214 -22.41 -0.84 20.40
CA GLN A 214 -23.69 -0.51 21.04
C GLN A 214 -24.78 -1.53 20.75
N VAL A 215 -24.88 -2.00 19.49
CA VAL A 215 -25.83 -3.06 19.12
C VAL A 215 -25.54 -4.34 19.92
N ARG A 216 -24.28 -4.73 20.04
CA ARG A 216 -23.85 -5.91 20.81
C ARG A 216 -24.22 -5.76 22.29
N GLU A 217 -23.94 -4.62 22.90
CA GLU A 217 -24.31 -4.33 24.29
C GLU A 217 -25.83 -4.33 24.50
N SER A 218 -26.59 -3.76 23.57
CA SER A 218 -28.06 -3.74 23.63
C SER A 218 -28.67 -5.14 23.50
N LEU A 219 -28.09 -6.01 22.68
CA LEU A 219 -28.54 -7.43 22.56
C LEU A 219 -28.19 -8.23 23.78
N GLN A 220 -27.12 -7.92 24.51
CA GLN A 220 -26.74 -8.62 25.74
C GLN A 220 -27.57 -8.19 26.96
N SER A 221 -28.07 -6.95 26.96
CA SER A 221 -28.75 -6.37 28.14
C SER A 221 -30.27 -6.37 28.09
N ARG A 222 -30.87 -6.78 26.96
CA ARG A 222 -32.34 -6.71 26.78
C ARG A 222 -32.93 -8.07 26.44
N ASP A 223 -34.19 -8.29 26.89
CA ASP A 223 -35.01 -9.40 26.47
C ASP A 223 -35.33 -9.28 24.96
N LEU A 224 -35.13 -10.35 24.21
CA LEU A 224 -35.22 -10.37 22.76
C LEU A 224 -36.62 -10.62 22.21
N THR A 225 -37.61 -10.87 23.11
CA THR A 225 -38.95 -11.32 22.72
C THR A 225 -39.80 -10.28 21.98
N ASP A 226 -39.56 -8.96 22.22
CA ASP A 226 -40.37 -7.88 21.63
C ASP A 226 -39.56 -6.75 21.03
N ILE A 227 -38.32 -7.01 20.62
CA ILE A 227 -37.40 -5.96 20.11
C ILE A 227 -37.47 -5.82 18.60
N THR A 228 -37.72 -4.60 18.12
CA THR A 228 -37.62 -4.25 16.71
C THR A 228 -36.22 -3.79 16.35
N PRO A 229 -35.71 -4.02 15.09
CA PRO A 229 -34.39 -3.58 14.66
C PRO A 229 -34.17 -2.05 14.82
N SER A 230 -35.24 -1.25 14.68
CA SER A 230 -35.17 0.20 14.83
C SER A 230 -34.90 0.67 16.25
N GLN A 231 -35.20 -0.14 17.26
CA GLN A 231 -34.92 0.15 18.67
C GLN A 231 -33.49 -0.17 19.07
N ILE A 232 -32.83 -1.06 18.31
CA ILE A 232 -31.45 -1.48 18.56
C ILE A 232 -30.48 -0.63 17.76
N VAL A 233 -30.78 -0.37 16.48
CA VAL A 233 -29.91 0.39 15.58
C VAL A 233 -30.17 1.89 15.73
N ASN A 234 -29.23 2.61 16.35
CA ASN A 234 -29.36 4.06 16.56
C ASN A 234 -28.36 4.83 15.68
N ALA A 235 -28.86 5.51 14.65
CA ALA A 235 -28.06 6.32 13.72
C ALA A 235 -27.35 7.53 14.39
N ARG A 236 -27.70 7.87 15.65
CA ARG A 236 -27.04 8.99 16.38
C ARG A 236 -25.53 8.83 16.47
N HIS A 237 -25.02 7.60 16.60
CA HIS A 237 -23.57 7.33 16.68
C HIS A 237 -22.84 7.74 15.41
N ILE A 238 -23.41 7.43 14.25
CA ILE A 238 -22.85 7.82 12.95
C ILE A 238 -22.94 9.32 12.78
N ASN A 239 -24.11 9.91 13.02
CA ASN A 239 -24.31 11.35 12.91
C ASN A 239 -23.39 12.15 13.84
N LYS A 240 -23.17 11.65 15.07
CA LYS A 240 -22.26 12.28 16.03
C LYS A 240 -20.83 12.33 15.50
N VAL A 241 -20.33 11.21 14.96
CA VAL A 241 -18.96 11.13 14.45
C VAL A 241 -18.74 12.04 13.25
N PHE A 242 -19.72 12.15 12.35
CA PHE A 242 -19.65 13.11 11.23
C PHE A 242 -19.71 14.56 11.69
N LYS A 243 -20.60 14.90 12.61
CA LYS A 243 -20.65 16.26 13.19
C LYS A 243 -19.34 16.63 13.87
N GLU A 244 -18.79 15.71 14.65
CA GLU A 244 -17.50 15.89 15.33
C GLU A 244 -16.36 16.11 14.33
N PHE A 245 -16.32 15.30 13.25
CA PHE A 245 -15.34 15.46 12.18
C PHE A 245 -15.46 16.82 11.49
N MET A 246 -16.67 17.26 11.10
CA MET A 246 -16.87 18.52 10.40
C MET A 246 -16.67 19.75 11.28
N ALA A 247 -16.97 19.68 12.58
CA ALA A 247 -16.90 20.83 13.48
C ALA A 247 -15.56 20.98 14.19
N THR A 248 -14.90 19.86 14.55
CA THR A 248 -13.72 19.88 15.44
C THR A 248 -12.46 19.31 14.84
N SER A 249 -12.51 18.74 13.62
CA SER A 249 -11.32 18.22 12.95
C SER A 249 -10.35 19.36 12.64
N GLN A 250 -9.06 19.11 12.89
CA GLN A 250 -7.97 20.03 12.54
C GLN A 250 -7.90 20.33 11.03
N LEU A 251 -8.46 19.46 10.20
CA LEU A 251 -8.49 19.60 8.73
C LEU A 251 -9.75 20.30 8.23
N SER A 252 -10.74 20.51 9.09
CA SER A 252 -11.97 21.22 8.73
C SER A 252 -11.73 22.73 8.82
N ALA A 253 -11.96 23.42 7.72
CA ALA A 253 -11.81 24.87 7.63
C ALA A 253 -12.98 25.48 6.85
N LEU A 254 -13.29 26.74 7.14
CA LEU A 254 -14.23 27.53 6.33
C LEU A 254 -13.60 27.75 4.96
N MET A 255 -14.39 27.50 3.91
CA MET A 255 -13.92 27.69 2.54
C MET A 255 -13.80 29.17 2.21
N ASP A 256 -12.67 29.56 1.61
CA ASP A 256 -12.49 30.89 1.05
C ASP A 256 -13.36 31.03 -0.21
N GLN A 257 -14.27 32.00 -0.21
CA GLN A 257 -15.27 32.24 -1.26
C GLN A 257 -15.26 33.68 -1.78
N ILE A 258 -14.19 34.44 -1.56
CA ILE A 258 -14.06 35.82 -2.04
C ILE A 258 -14.24 35.89 -3.55
N ASN A 259 -13.62 34.93 -4.27
CA ASN A 259 -13.78 34.77 -5.70
C ASN A 259 -13.63 33.28 -6.08
N PRO A 260 -14.00 32.87 -7.33
CA PRO A 260 -13.88 31.47 -7.76
C PRO A 260 -12.45 30.91 -7.72
N ALA A 261 -11.43 31.76 -8.00
CA ALA A 261 -10.03 31.35 -7.95
C ALA A 261 -9.56 31.05 -6.51
N ALA A 262 -10.00 31.84 -5.53
CA ALA A 262 -9.71 31.61 -4.11
C ALA A 262 -10.29 30.26 -3.64
N SER A 263 -11.52 29.95 -4.03
CA SER A 263 -12.15 28.66 -3.71
C SER A 263 -11.43 27.49 -4.37
N LEU A 264 -10.99 27.63 -5.62
CA LEU A 264 -10.22 26.60 -6.31
C LEU A 264 -8.86 26.37 -5.62
N ARG A 265 -8.15 27.44 -5.30
CA ARG A 265 -6.87 27.38 -4.58
C ARG A 265 -7.03 26.69 -3.22
N HIS A 266 -8.06 27.04 -2.45
CA HIS A 266 -8.32 26.44 -1.15
C HIS A 266 -8.55 24.93 -1.24
N LYS A 267 -9.27 24.46 -2.27
CA LYS A 267 -9.49 23.02 -2.53
C LYS A 267 -8.23 22.27 -2.92
N ARG A 268 -7.19 22.95 -3.41
CA ARG A 268 -5.90 22.38 -3.82
C ARG A 268 -4.82 22.47 -2.73
N ARG A 269 -5.16 22.96 -1.54
CA ARG A 269 -4.23 23.08 -0.42
C ARG A 269 -3.93 21.70 0.17
N LEU A 270 -2.66 21.48 0.50
CA LEU A 270 -2.14 20.30 1.17
C LEU A 270 -1.81 20.64 2.61
N SER A 271 -2.11 19.74 3.53
CA SER A 271 -1.76 19.89 4.95
C SER A 271 -0.96 18.68 5.40
N SER A 272 0.16 18.91 6.10
CA SER A 272 0.93 17.85 6.76
C SER A 272 0.33 17.46 8.12
N PHE A 273 -0.73 18.13 8.57
CA PHE A 273 -1.43 17.84 9.80
C PHE A 273 -2.52 16.76 9.62
N GLY A 274 -3.07 16.30 10.74
CA GLY A 274 -4.20 15.37 10.77
C GLY A 274 -3.80 13.92 11.02
N PRO A 275 -4.73 12.98 10.81
CA PRO A 275 -4.48 11.56 11.04
C PRO A 275 -3.35 11.02 10.17
N GLY A 276 -2.32 10.44 10.80
CA GLY A 276 -1.11 9.97 10.09
C GLY A 276 -0.12 11.06 9.69
N GLY A 277 -0.40 12.32 10.01
CA GLY A 277 0.47 13.46 9.75
C GLY A 277 1.37 13.83 10.95
N VAL A 278 2.01 15.00 10.83
CA VAL A 278 2.96 15.52 11.82
C VAL A 278 2.21 16.36 12.86
N LYS A 279 2.59 16.25 14.13
CA LYS A 279 2.12 17.17 15.18
C LYS A 279 2.93 18.46 15.13
N LYS A 280 2.28 19.60 15.32
CA LYS A 280 2.92 20.94 15.26
C LYS A 280 4.20 21.03 16.08
N GLU A 281 4.16 20.50 17.31
CA GLU A 281 5.27 20.57 18.27
C GLU A 281 6.43 19.66 17.92
N ARG A 282 6.22 18.68 17.03
CA ARG A 282 7.21 17.66 16.62
C ARG A 282 7.67 17.81 15.18
N ALA A 283 7.22 18.85 14.48
CA ALA A 283 7.65 19.11 13.11
C ALA A 283 9.09 19.64 13.11
N THR A 284 10.02 18.80 12.67
CA THR A 284 11.43 19.16 12.47
C THR A 284 11.62 20.07 11.26
N VAL A 285 12.82 20.60 11.07
CA VAL A 285 13.14 21.48 9.96
C VAL A 285 13.08 20.71 8.63
N GLU A 286 13.54 19.47 8.61
CA GLU A 286 13.60 18.62 7.41
C GLU A 286 12.21 18.39 6.77
N VAL A 287 11.17 18.24 7.60
CA VAL A 287 9.78 18.05 7.11
C VAL A 287 9.23 19.32 6.46
N ARG A 288 9.82 20.49 6.77
CA ARG A 288 9.44 21.81 6.24
C ARG A 288 10.22 22.21 5.00
N ASP A 289 11.35 21.54 4.76
CA ASP A 289 12.23 21.82 3.64
C ASP A 289 11.63 21.40 2.30
N ILE A 290 12.17 21.98 1.23
CA ILE A 290 11.80 21.65 -0.13
C ILE A 290 12.65 20.46 -0.60
N ASN A 291 11.98 19.35 -0.86
CA ASN A 291 12.62 18.17 -1.44
C ASN A 291 12.64 18.29 -2.98
N PRO A 292 13.68 17.82 -3.70
CA PRO A 292 13.71 17.82 -5.16
C PRO A 292 12.50 17.15 -5.83
N SER A 293 11.88 16.16 -5.17
CA SER A 293 10.66 15.50 -5.65
C SER A 293 9.43 16.42 -5.70
N HIS A 294 9.47 17.58 -5.02
CA HIS A 294 8.38 18.58 -5.04
C HIS A 294 8.25 19.27 -6.40
N TYR A 295 9.31 19.32 -7.21
CA TYR A 295 9.28 20.00 -8.49
C TYR A 295 8.13 19.51 -9.39
N GLY A 296 7.32 20.45 -9.87
CA GLY A 296 6.13 20.19 -10.67
C GLY A 296 4.94 19.56 -9.93
N ARG A 297 5.09 19.18 -8.65
CA ARG A 297 4.05 18.51 -7.82
C ARG A 297 3.50 19.40 -6.73
N ILE A 298 4.36 20.02 -5.96
CA ILE A 298 4.01 20.94 -4.88
C ILE A 298 4.57 22.32 -5.23
N CYS A 299 3.78 23.37 -5.00
CA CYS A 299 4.25 24.74 -5.18
C CYS A 299 5.39 25.03 -4.19
N LEU A 300 6.53 25.49 -4.71
CA LEU A 300 7.73 25.75 -3.90
C LEU A 300 7.67 27.06 -3.13
N VAL A 301 6.72 27.95 -3.44
CA VAL A 301 6.65 29.32 -2.93
C VAL A 301 5.45 29.52 -2.01
N GLU A 302 4.30 28.91 -2.33
CA GLU A 302 3.05 29.13 -1.58
C GLU A 302 3.06 28.33 -0.28
N THR A 303 3.35 29.02 0.82
CA THR A 303 3.25 28.50 2.20
C THR A 303 2.90 29.65 3.14
N PRO A 304 2.15 29.41 4.24
CA PRO A 304 1.87 30.44 5.24
C PRO A 304 3.13 30.85 5.99
N GLU A 305 3.14 32.08 6.48
CA GLU A 305 4.16 32.58 7.40
C GLU A 305 3.95 32.05 8.83
N GLY A 306 5.01 31.95 9.62
CA GLY A 306 4.97 31.53 11.02
C GLY A 306 5.02 30.03 11.24
N GLN A 307 4.39 29.53 12.31
CA GLN A 307 4.47 28.13 12.74
C GLN A 307 4.12 27.07 11.68
N PRO A 308 3.13 27.25 10.79
CA PRO A 308 2.77 26.26 9.79
C PRO A 308 3.61 26.33 8.51
N ILE A 309 4.69 27.13 8.47
CA ILE A 309 5.60 27.22 7.31
C ILE A 309 6.09 25.83 6.89
N GLY A 310 6.06 25.54 5.59
CA GLY A 310 6.44 24.25 5.04
C GLY A 310 5.47 23.09 5.31
N LEU A 311 4.54 23.22 6.27
CA LEU A 311 3.57 22.19 6.64
C LEU A 311 2.21 22.35 5.95
N MET A 312 1.93 23.56 5.48
CA MET A 312 0.78 23.88 4.64
C MET A 312 1.30 24.33 3.29
N THR A 313 0.96 23.59 2.25
CA THR A 313 1.44 23.82 0.88
C THR A 313 0.28 23.72 -0.10
N SER A 314 0.52 23.92 -1.38
CA SER A 314 -0.48 23.78 -2.43
C SER A 314 0.02 22.89 -3.56
N LEU A 315 -0.90 22.20 -4.21
CA LEU A 315 -0.58 21.44 -5.42
C LEU A 315 -0.13 22.39 -6.54
N ALA A 316 0.92 22.04 -7.26
CA ALA A 316 1.32 22.72 -8.48
C ALA A 316 0.22 22.68 -9.55
N ALA A 317 0.24 23.61 -10.52
CA ALA A 317 -0.85 23.83 -11.46
C ALA A 317 -1.31 22.55 -12.18
N TYR A 318 -0.39 21.77 -12.70
CA TYR A 318 -0.66 20.52 -13.45
C TYR A 318 -0.60 19.25 -12.60
N ALA A 319 -0.29 19.37 -11.31
CA ALA A 319 -0.22 18.23 -10.41
C ALA A 319 -1.60 17.64 -10.14
N ARG A 320 -1.66 16.32 -10.05
CA ARG A 320 -2.85 15.53 -9.74
C ARG A 320 -2.51 14.49 -8.68
N VAL A 321 -3.51 14.06 -7.92
CA VAL A 321 -3.38 12.95 -6.99
C VAL A 321 -3.90 11.68 -7.68
N ASN A 322 -3.08 10.64 -7.74
CA ASN A 322 -3.46 9.38 -8.34
C ASN A 322 -4.37 8.54 -7.43
N ARG A 323 -4.84 7.39 -7.93
CA ARG A 323 -5.73 6.47 -7.19
C ARG A 323 -5.15 5.93 -5.88
N TYR A 324 -3.84 5.98 -5.70
CA TYR A 324 -3.14 5.56 -4.48
C TYR A 324 -2.85 6.72 -3.53
N GLY A 325 -3.10 7.95 -3.94
CA GLY A 325 -2.82 9.16 -3.16
C GLY A 325 -1.44 9.77 -3.44
N PHE A 326 -0.66 9.26 -4.39
CA PHE A 326 0.61 9.89 -4.79
C PHE A 326 0.37 11.03 -5.75
N ILE A 327 1.22 12.06 -5.66
CA ILE A 327 1.14 13.23 -6.51
C ILE A 327 1.89 12.96 -7.81
N GLU A 328 1.20 13.14 -8.92
CA GLU A 328 1.72 12.98 -10.28
C GLU A 328 1.71 14.30 -11.02
N THR A 329 2.64 14.47 -11.95
CA THR A 329 2.71 15.64 -12.84
C THR A 329 3.16 15.21 -14.23
N PRO A 330 2.66 15.84 -15.30
CA PRO A 330 3.10 15.53 -16.65
C PRO A 330 4.52 16.05 -16.89
N TYR A 331 5.35 15.21 -17.53
CA TYR A 331 6.67 15.57 -18.04
C TYR A 331 6.73 15.32 -19.55
N ARG A 332 7.50 16.14 -20.26
CA ARG A 332 7.85 15.83 -21.65
C ARG A 332 9.13 15.00 -21.64
N LYS A 333 9.13 13.94 -22.45
CA LYS A 333 10.35 13.19 -22.73
C LYS A 333 11.23 14.07 -23.62
N VAL A 334 12.44 14.29 -23.18
CA VAL A 334 13.44 15.07 -23.93
C VAL A 334 14.41 14.09 -24.57
N ASP A 335 14.64 14.26 -25.85
CA ASP A 335 15.72 13.57 -26.55
C ASP A 335 17.07 14.19 -26.11
N LYS A 336 17.96 13.35 -25.58
CA LYS A 336 19.24 13.81 -25.05
C LYS A 336 20.20 14.32 -26.14
N GLU A 337 20.03 13.86 -27.38
CA GLU A 337 20.89 14.27 -28.50
C GLU A 337 20.46 15.61 -29.09
N THR A 338 19.15 15.83 -29.21
CA THR A 338 18.59 17.04 -29.83
C THR A 338 18.18 18.12 -28.84
N GLY A 339 18.06 17.78 -27.54
CA GLY A 339 17.59 18.67 -26.49
C GLY A 339 16.12 19.09 -26.62
N LYS A 340 15.34 18.42 -27.46
CA LYS A 340 13.93 18.71 -27.74
C LYS A 340 12.99 17.63 -27.17
#